data_d28148de341b4966c723cd2d57adc6c7
#
_entry.id   d28148de341b4966c723cd2d57adc6c7
#
_cell.length_a   1.000
_cell.length_b   1.000
_cell.length_c   1.000
_cell.angle_alpha   90.00
_cell.angle_beta   90.00
_cell.angle_gamma   90.00
#
_symmetry.space_group_name_H-M   'P 1'
#
loop_
_entity.id
_entity.type
_entity.pdbx_description
1 polymer ?
#
loop_
_entity_poly.entity_id
_entity_poly.type
_entity_poly.pdbx_seq_one_letter_code
_entity_poly.pdbx_strand_id
1 'polypeptide(L)'
;KVSRVLFDKRVVSLDLAALVAGTKYRGQFEERMKAIMNELEKNRDVILFIDEIHTIVGAGGASGSLDASNIFKPALARGEMQCIGASTLDEYRMHIEKDGALDRRFQKVLVEQPSVQETIEILNNIKSKYEDYHNVTYSQEAIEACVKLSDRYMTDRLLPDKAIDVLDEVGARKHIKNINVPEDIIELEKKIEDIKLEKNKVVKSQ
;
A
#
# COMPACT_ATOMS: atom_id res chain seq x y z
N LYS A 1 -15.03 -10.36 -13.57
CA LYS A 1 -16.03 -11.42 -13.27
C LYS A 1 -15.40 -12.38 -12.26
N VAL A 2 -16.05 -12.60 -11.13
CA VAL A 2 -15.57 -13.49 -10.05
C VAL A 2 -16.38 -14.77 -10.08
N SER A 3 -15.76 -15.91 -9.75
CA SER A 3 -16.46 -17.19 -9.61
C SER A 3 -17.47 -17.11 -8.47
N ARG A 4 -18.63 -17.77 -8.64
CA ARG A 4 -19.68 -17.84 -7.60
C ARG A 4 -19.19 -18.40 -6.27
N VAL A 5 -18.18 -19.26 -6.30
CA VAL A 5 -17.55 -19.85 -5.10
C VAL A 5 -16.88 -18.79 -4.20
N LEU A 6 -16.56 -17.62 -4.76
CA LEU A 6 -15.89 -16.53 -4.05
C LEU A 6 -16.86 -15.42 -3.58
N PHE A 7 -18.17 -15.50 -3.88
CA PHE A 7 -19.11 -14.43 -3.54
C PHE A 7 -19.26 -14.21 -2.04
N ASP A 8 -19.23 -15.29 -1.27
CA ASP A 8 -19.37 -15.25 0.18
C ASP A 8 -18.02 -15.22 0.90
N LYS A 9 -16.92 -15.08 0.14
CA LYS A 9 -15.58 -14.99 0.72
C LYS A 9 -15.21 -13.56 1.08
N ARG A 10 -14.52 -13.41 2.20
CA ARG A 10 -13.95 -12.13 2.67
C ARG A 10 -12.44 -12.22 2.62
N VAL A 11 -11.81 -11.23 2.00
CA VAL A 11 -10.35 -11.09 2.03
C VAL A 11 -9.97 -10.20 3.20
N VAL A 12 -9.15 -10.71 4.12
CA VAL A 12 -8.69 -10.01 5.31
C VAL A 12 -7.18 -9.89 5.23
N SER A 13 -6.67 -8.67 5.28
CA SER A 13 -5.22 -8.42 5.30
C SER A 13 -4.65 -8.64 6.69
N LEU A 14 -3.56 -9.39 6.77
CA LEU A 14 -2.78 -9.59 7.98
C LEU A 14 -1.51 -8.77 7.93
N ASP A 15 -1.39 -7.80 8.84
CA ASP A 15 -0.18 -7.03 9.05
C ASP A 15 0.73 -7.75 10.07
N LEU A 16 1.77 -8.41 9.54
CA LEU A 16 2.75 -9.12 10.37
C LEU A 16 3.59 -8.18 11.23
N ALA A 17 3.89 -6.98 10.74
CA ALA A 17 4.65 -5.99 11.49
C ALA A 17 3.86 -5.50 12.71
N ALA A 18 2.56 -5.26 12.56
CA ALA A 18 1.67 -4.91 13.67
C ALA A 18 1.55 -6.03 14.70
N LEU A 19 1.60 -7.29 14.27
CA LEU A 19 1.58 -8.45 15.20
C LEU A 19 2.84 -8.54 16.05
N VAL A 20 4.00 -8.23 15.47
CA VAL A 20 5.28 -8.20 16.18
C VAL A 20 5.38 -6.97 17.08
N ALA A 21 4.79 -5.84 16.66
CA ALA A 21 4.80 -4.61 17.44
C ALA A 21 4.16 -4.81 18.80
N GLY A 22 4.88 -4.41 19.86
CA GLY A 22 4.42 -4.53 21.23
C GLY A 22 4.56 -5.94 21.86
N THR A 23 5.18 -6.90 21.15
CA THR A 23 5.57 -8.18 21.76
C THR A 23 7.01 -8.07 22.26
N LYS A 24 7.20 -8.20 23.58
CA LYS A 24 8.56 -8.23 24.18
C LYS A 24 9.21 -9.60 24.08
N TYR A 25 8.42 -10.65 23.94
CA TYR A 25 8.86 -12.04 23.97
C TYR A 25 8.25 -12.84 22.82
N ARG A 26 9.03 -13.77 22.28
CA ARG A 26 8.62 -14.69 21.19
C ARG A 26 7.30 -15.42 21.49
N GLY A 27 7.09 -15.85 22.74
CA GLY A 27 5.87 -16.57 23.14
C GLY A 27 4.59 -15.75 22.93
N GLN A 28 4.62 -14.44 23.15
CA GLN A 28 3.46 -13.58 22.94
C GLN A 28 3.06 -13.48 21.44
N PHE A 29 4.03 -13.45 20.56
CA PHE A 29 3.78 -13.50 19.12
C PHE A 29 3.17 -14.85 18.71
N GLU A 30 3.74 -15.95 19.21
CA GLU A 30 3.24 -17.29 18.92
C GLU A 30 1.80 -17.49 19.43
N GLU A 31 1.45 -16.95 20.59
CA GLU A 31 0.08 -16.96 21.13
C GLU A 31 -0.88 -16.16 20.24
N ARG A 32 -0.52 -14.96 19.82
CA ARG A 32 -1.34 -14.14 18.91
C ARG A 32 -1.55 -14.85 17.57
N MET A 33 -0.49 -15.43 17.01
CA MET A 33 -0.58 -16.19 15.76
C MET A 33 -1.48 -17.41 15.91
N LYS A 34 -1.37 -18.17 16.99
CA LYS A 34 -2.25 -19.32 17.25
C LYS A 34 -3.71 -18.88 17.43
N ALA A 35 -3.97 -17.75 18.05
CA ALA A 35 -5.32 -17.21 18.18
C ALA A 35 -5.92 -16.88 16.80
N ILE A 36 -5.15 -16.25 15.91
CA ILE A 36 -5.55 -15.97 14.54
C ILE A 36 -5.82 -17.26 13.76
N MET A 37 -4.94 -18.25 13.86
CA MET A 37 -5.13 -19.55 13.20
C MET A 37 -6.41 -20.24 13.66
N ASN A 38 -6.68 -20.25 14.95
CA ASN A 38 -7.91 -20.81 15.53
C ASN A 38 -9.18 -20.08 15.03
N GLU A 39 -9.08 -18.76 14.82
CA GLU A 39 -10.18 -17.98 14.28
C GLU A 39 -10.42 -18.26 12.80
N LEU A 40 -9.36 -18.40 12.00
CA LEU A 40 -9.44 -18.75 10.59
C LEU A 40 -9.99 -20.17 10.37
N GLU A 41 -9.65 -21.12 11.23
CA GLU A 41 -10.19 -22.49 11.19
C GLU A 41 -11.71 -22.52 11.35
N LYS A 42 -12.25 -21.63 12.20
CA LYS A 42 -13.70 -21.49 12.44
C LYS A 42 -14.42 -20.73 11.32
N ASN A 43 -13.73 -19.82 10.65
CA ASN A 43 -14.27 -18.91 9.64
C ASN A 43 -13.70 -19.23 8.25
N ARG A 44 -14.17 -20.33 7.65
CA ARG A 44 -13.70 -20.79 6.33
C ARG A 44 -14.11 -19.90 5.15
N ASP A 45 -14.90 -18.87 5.37
CA ASP A 45 -15.23 -17.82 4.43
C ASP A 45 -14.13 -16.77 4.30
N VAL A 46 -13.17 -16.75 5.22
CA VAL A 46 -12.05 -15.81 5.21
C VAL A 46 -10.90 -16.34 4.36
N ILE A 47 -10.43 -15.49 3.44
CA ILE A 47 -9.17 -15.64 2.72
C ILE A 47 -8.18 -14.66 3.32
N LEU A 48 -7.10 -15.17 3.89
CA LEU A 48 -6.04 -14.34 4.47
C LEU A 48 -5.18 -13.76 3.37
N PHE A 49 -4.99 -12.44 3.35
CA PHE A 49 -4.01 -11.78 2.50
C PHE A 49 -2.80 -11.36 3.33
N ILE A 50 -1.61 -11.73 2.89
CA ILE A 50 -0.35 -11.37 3.54
C ILE A 50 0.52 -10.69 2.50
N ASP A 51 0.77 -9.41 2.70
CA ASP A 51 1.77 -8.69 1.94
C ASP A 51 3.17 -9.07 2.44
N GLU A 52 4.15 -9.03 1.53
CA GLU A 52 5.54 -9.41 1.86
C GLU A 52 5.62 -10.79 2.55
N ILE A 53 4.90 -11.80 1.99
CA ILE A 53 4.76 -13.12 2.62
C ILE A 53 6.12 -13.80 2.92
N HIS A 54 7.17 -13.42 2.22
CA HIS A 54 8.52 -13.93 2.48
C HIS A 54 9.00 -13.61 3.91
N THR A 55 8.43 -12.58 4.55
CA THR A 55 8.77 -12.20 5.94
C THR A 55 8.34 -13.24 6.98
N ILE A 56 7.40 -14.16 6.63
CA ILE A 56 7.04 -15.27 7.52
C ILE A 56 8.14 -16.32 7.65
N VAL A 57 8.95 -16.45 6.59
CA VAL A 57 10.12 -17.33 6.59
C VAL A 57 11.27 -16.52 7.15
N GLY A 58 11.39 -16.44 8.43
CA GLY A 58 12.32 -15.58 9.14
C GLY A 58 13.51 -15.20 8.29
N ALA A 59 13.68 -13.93 7.96
CA ALA A 59 14.87 -13.43 7.30
C ALA A 59 16.06 -13.73 8.20
N GLY A 60 16.44 -15.01 8.14
CA GLY A 60 17.33 -15.68 9.06
C GLY A 60 18.73 -15.09 8.98
N GLY A 61 19.07 -14.31 9.95
CA GLY A 61 20.43 -13.78 10.04
C GLY A 61 20.76 -13.20 11.40
N ALA A 62 19.81 -12.83 12.21
CA ALA A 62 20.05 -12.39 13.57
C ALA A 62 19.29 -13.30 14.55
N SER A 63 19.97 -13.76 15.56
CA SER A 63 19.42 -14.50 16.69
C SER A 63 18.21 -13.76 17.28
N GLY A 64 16.99 -14.21 16.93
CA GLY A 64 15.75 -13.61 17.40
C GLY A 64 14.68 -13.37 16.35
N SER A 65 14.91 -13.65 15.05
CA SER A 65 13.86 -13.54 14.04
C SER A 65 12.75 -14.55 14.32
N LEU A 66 11.54 -14.05 14.40
CA LEU A 66 10.32 -14.82 14.65
C LEU A 66 10.01 -15.63 13.38
N ASP A 67 10.31 -16.92 13.39
CA ASP A 67 9.95 -17.84 12.31
C ASP A 67 8.47 -18.22 12.46
N ALA A 68 7.61 -17.45 11.78
CA ALA A 68 6.17 -17.72 11.75
C ALA A 68 5.85 -18.93 10.86
N SER A 69 6.77 -19.35 9.98
CA SER A 69 6.53 -20.41 9.01
C SER A 69 6.11 -21.72 9.67
N ASN A 70 6.67 -22.02 10.84
CA ASN A 70 6.35 -23.25 11.59
C ASN A 70 4.90 -23.29 12.10
N ILE A 71 4.24 -22.14 12.25
CA ILE A 71 2.82 -22.05 12.62
C ILE A 71 1.95 -22.15 11.36
N PHE A 72 2.35 -21.52 10.25
CA PHE A 72 1.59 -21.53 9.00
C PHE A 72 1.63 -22.88 8.27
N LYS A 73 2.78 -23.55 8.24
CA LYS A 73 2.98 -24.82 7.52
C LYS A 73 1.93 -25.89 7.87
N PRO A 74 1.62 -26.19 9.15
CA PRO A 74 0.61 -27.17 9.48
C PRO A 74 -0.79 -26.78 9.03
N ALA A 75 -1.20 -25.53 9.22
CA ALA A 75 -2.54 -25.04 8.85
C ALA A 75 -2.75 -25.06 7.34
N LEU A 76 -1.75 -24.63 6.56
CA LEU A 76 -1.76 -24.74 5.09
C LEU A 76 -1.80 -26.19 4.63
N ALA A 77 -1.05 -27.10 5.31
CA ALA A 77 -1.02 -28.52 4.96
C ALA A 77 -2.36 -29.21 5.15
N ARG A 78 -3.11 -28.84 6.19
CA ARG A 78 -4.43 -29.40 6.49
C ARG A 78 -5.56 -28.74 5.71
N GLY A 79 -5.27 -27.67 4.94
CA GLY A 79 -6.31 -26.89 4.24
C GLY A 79 -7.26 -26.14 5.18
N GLU A 80 -6.81 -25.87 6.40
CA GLU A 80 -7.59 -25.16 7.43
C GLU A 80 -7.71 -23.68 7.15
N MET A 81 -6.82 -23.14 6.31
CA MET A 81 -6.81 -21.75 5.91
C MET A 81 -6.60 -21.59 4.41
N GLN A 82 -7.19 -20.54 3.85
CA GLN A 82 -6.89 -20.06 2.50
C GLN A 82 -6.06 -18.80 2.62
N CYS A 83 -4.94 -18.73 1.90
CA CYS A 83 -4.02 -17.62 1.96
C CYS A 83 -3.61 -17.15 0.56
N ILE A 84 -3.58 -15.83 0.39
CA ILE A 84 -2.98 -15.15 -0.76
C ILE A 84 -1.76 -14.41 -0.22
N GLY A 85 -0.59 -14.75 -0.70
CA GLY A 85 0.65 -14.06 -0.36
C GLY A 85 1.15 -13.22 -1.52
N ALA A 86 1.55 -12.00 -1.27
CA ALA A 86 2.26 -11.16 -2.25
C ALA A 86 3.75 -11.12 -1.91
N SER A 87 4.60 -11.13 -2.93
CA SER A 87 6.06 -11.02 -2.80
C SER A 87 6.69 -10.66 -4.14
N THR A 88 7.94 -10.22 -4.14
CA THR A 88 8.73 -10.11 -5.36
C THR A 88 9.25 -11.47 -5.81
N LEU A 89 9.60 -11.60 -7.10
CA LEU A 89 10.17 -12.86 -7.60
C LEU A 89 11.50 -13.22 -6.93
N ASP A 90 12.31 -12.24 -6.60
CA ASP A 90 13.62 -12.46 -5.99
C ASP A 90 13.46 -12.90 -4.52
N GLU A 91 12.58 -12.24 -3.76
CA GLU A 91 12.27 -12.65 -2.39
C GLU A 91 11.59 -14.03 -2.33
N TYR A 92 10.71 -14.33 -3.30
CA TYR A 92 10.11 -15.65 -3.42
C TYR A 92 11.18 -16.74 -3.62
N ARG A 93 12.13 -16.53 -4.54
CA ARG A 93 13.24 -17.46 -4.79
C ARG A 93 14.16 -17.62 -3.60
N MET A 94 14.44 -16.51 -2.89
CA MET A 94 15.36 -16.53 -1.76
C MET A 94 14.76 -17.20 -0.52
N HIS A 95 13.47 -17.03 -0.27
CA HIS A 95 12.85 -17.41 1.00
C HIS A 95 11.80 -18.51 0.88
N ILE A 96 10.88 -18.44 -0.08
CA ILE A 96 9.76 -19.38 -0.18
C ILE A 96 10.17 -20.65 -0.97
N GLU A 97 10.79 -20.49 -2.11
CA GLU A 97 11.16 -21.60 -3.00
C GLU A 97 12.18 -22.55 -2.35
N LYS A 98 13.07 -22.02 -1.52
CA LYS A 98 14.03 -22.83 -0.74
C LYS A 98 13.36 -23.64 0.36
N ASP A 99 12.20 -23.20 0.85
CA ASP A 99 11.41 -23.96 1.80
C ASP A 99 10.41 -24.86 1.08
N GLY A 100 10.84 -26.05 0.72
CA GLY A 100 9.99 -26.99 -0.04
C GLY A 100 8.69 -27.39 0.66
N ALA A 101 8.50 -27.04 1.93
CA ALA A 101 7.23 -27.24 2.61
C ALA A 101 6.25 -26.11 2.30
N LEU A 102 6.71 -24.88 2.13
CA LEU A 102 5.89 -23.75 1.72
C LEU A 102 5.65 -23.76 0.21
N ASP A 103 6.69 -23.96 -0.59
CA ASP A 103 6.61 -23.97 -2.05
C ASP A 103 5.53 -24.93 -2.58
N ARG A 104 5.43 -26.12 -1.99
CA ARG A 104 4.40 -27.12 -2.36
C ARG A 104 2.97 -26.73 -1.98
N ARG A 105 2.77 -25.69 -1.18
CA ARG A 105 1.45 -25.26 -0.66
C ARG A 105 0.95 -23.97 -1.28
N PHE A 106 1.82 -23.27 -1.98
CA PHE A 106 1.46 -22.05 -2.70
C PHE A 106 1.51 -22.27 -4.20
N GLN A 107 0.41 -21.95 -4.89
CA GLN A 107 0.39 -21.86 -6.34
C GLN A 107 0.95 -20.50 -6.74
N LYS A 108 2.05 -20.50 -7.49
CA LYS A 108 2.66 -19.27 -8.03
C LYS A 108 1.76 -18.67 -9.11
N VAL A 109 1.43 -17.40 -8.96
CA VAL A 109 0.72 -16.58 -9.94
C VAL A 109 1.58 -15.38 -10.26
N LEU A 110 2.10 -15.32 -11.49
CA LEU A 110 2.90 -14.20 -11.95
C LEU A 110 1.96 -13.05 -12.33
N VAL A 111 2.20 -11.87 -11.74
CA VAL A 111 1.54 -10.63 -12.10
C VAL A 111 2.50 -9.81 -12.94
N GLU A 112 2.21 -9.71 -14.23
CA GLU A 112 3.01 -8.93 -15.17
C GLU A 112 2.62 -7.45 -15.11
N GLN A 113 3.55 -6.57 -15.49
CA GLN A 113 3.24 -5.17 -15.62
C GLN A 113 2.20 -4.95 -16.74
N PRO A 114 1.27 -4.01 -16.58
CA PRO A 114 0.33 -3.66 -17.65
C PRO A 114 1.06 -3.00 -18.81
N SER A 115 0.46 -3.12 -20.00
CA SER A 115 0.90 -2.39 -21.17
C SER A 115 0.68 -0.88 -21.04
N VAL A 116 1.31 -0.10 -21.90
CA VAL A 116 1.11 1.36 -21.97
C VAL A 116 -0.37 1.71 -22.14
N GLN A 117 -1.10 0.96 -22.98
CA GLN A 117 -2.52 1.22 -23.23
C GLN A 117 -3.38 0.91 -21.98
N GLU A 118 -3.16 -0.23 -21.34
CA GLU A 118 -3.85 -0.58 -20.10
C GLU A 118 -3.53 0.41 -18.97
N THR A 119 -2.29 0.91 -18.91
CA THR A 119 -1.90 1.93 -17.93
C THR A 119 -2.64 3.24 -18.17
N ILE A 120 -2.84 3.66 -19.41
CA ILE A 120 -3.65 4.84 -19.73
C ILE A 120 -5.09 4.66 -19.23
N GLU A 121 -5.67 3.48 -19.41
CA GLU A 121 -7.01 3.16 -18.88
C GLU A 121 -7.03 3.20 -17.35
N ILE A 122 -6.01 2.63 -16.69
CA ILE A 122 -5.87 2.68 -15.23
C ILE A 122 -5.83 4.14 -14.76
N LEU A 123 -4.98 4.98 -15.34
CA LEU A 123 -4.87 6.39 -14.96
C LEU A 123 -6.19 7.14 -15.18
N ASN A 124 -6.89 6.88 -16.27
CA ASN A 124 -8.21 7.48 -16.52
C ASN A 124 -9.24 7.09 -15.46
N ASN A 125 -9.18 5.88 -14.94
CA ASN A 125 -10.09 5.41 -13.89
C ASN A 125 -9.81 6.01 -12.52
N ILE A 126 -8.56 6.38 -12.24
CA ILE A 126 -8.16 6.93 -10.94
C ILE A 126 -8.00 8.45 -10.94
N LYS A 127 -7.94 9.10 -12.10
CA LYS A 127 -7.62 10.53 -12.26
C LYS A 127 -8.48 11.44 -11.40
N SER A 128 -9.78 11.13 -11.26
CA SER A 128 -10.70 11.98 -10.49
C SER A 128 -10.26 12.17 -9.04
N LYS A 129 -9.67 11.13 -8.42
CA LYS A 129 -9.16 11.22 -7.05
C LYS A 129 -7.97 12.18 -6.94
N TYR A 130 -7.09 12.18 -7.94
CA TYR A 130 -5.94 13.09 -8.00
C TYR A 130 -6.35 14.50 -8.40
N GLU A 131 -7.36 14.65 -9.29
CA GLU A 131 -7.97 15.94 -9.63
C GLU A 131 -8.55 16.61 -8.40
N ASP A 132 -9.33 15.87 -7.61
CA ASP A 132 -9.93 16.37 -6.36
C ASP A 132 -8.85 16.70 -5.33
N TYR A 133 -7.84 15.85 -5.15
CA TYR A 133 -6.78 16.04 -4.16
C TYR A 133 -5.91 17.27 -4.46
N HIS A 134 -5.50 17.45 -5.72
CA HIS A 134 -4.65 18.55 -6.14
C HIS A 134 -5.42 19.79 -6.61
N ASN A 135 -6.74 19.73 -6.69
CA ASN A 135 -7.60 20.78 -7.24
C ASN A 135 -7.14 21.22 -8.65
N VAL A 136 -6.96 20.25 -9.52
CA VAL A 136 -6.52 20.42 -10.92
C VAL A 136 -7.36 19.53 -11.85
N THR A 137 -7.24 19.74 -13.15
CA THR A 137 -7.86 18.87 -14.17
C THR A 137 -6.77 18.33 -15.10
N TYR A 138 -6.79 17.02 -15.36
CA TYR A 138 -5.88 16.39 -16.31
C TYR A 138 -6.56 16.20 -17.67
N SER A 139 -5.95 16.74 -18.72
CA SER A 139 -6.38 16.45 -20.08
C SER A 139 -5.98 15.02 -20.49
N GLN A 140 -6.61 14.50 -21.55
CA GLN A 140 -6.28 13.16 -22.05
C GLN A 140 -4.81 13.08 -22.53
N GLU A 141 -4.33 14.15 -23.17
CA GLU A 141 -2.96 14.25 -23.63
C GLU A 141 -1.97 14.25 -22.46
N ALA A 142 -2.32 14.87 -21.32
CA ALA A 142 -1.50 14.86 -20.11
C ALA A 142 -1.39 13.44 -19.54
N ILE A 143 -2.50 12.71 -19.45
CA ILE A 143 -2.53 11.31 -19.01
C ILE A 143 -1.62 10.44 -19.91
N GLU A 144 -1.79 10.56 -21.24
CA GLU A 144 -0.96 9.81 -22.18
C GLU A 144 0.53 10.18 -22.07
N ALA A 145 0.84 11.46 -21.87
CA ALA A 145 2.20 11.93 -21.68
C ALA A 145 2.81 11.35 -20.38
N CYS A 146 2.07 11.34 -19.27
CA CYS A 146 2.53 10.74 -18.02
C CYS A 146 2.95 9.28 -18.24
N VAL A 147 2.13 8.49 -18.95
CA VAL A 147 2.44 7.07 -19.20
C VAL A 147 3.62 6.91 -20.17
N LYS A 148 3.56 7.56 -21.35
CA LYS A 148 4.58 7.40 -22.40
C LYS A 148 5.95 7.90 -21.96
N LEU A 149 6.00 9.04 -21.25
CA LEU A 149 7.28 9.61 -20.80
C LEU A 149 7.86 8.84 -19.60
N SER A 150 7.04 8.43 -18.67
CA SER A 150 7.51 7.58 -17.57
C SER A 150 8.03 6.24 -18.08
N ASP A 151 7.34 5.63 -19.05
CA ASP A 151 7.78 4.37 -19.62
C ASP A 151 9.12 4.49 -20.35
N ARG A 152 9.31 5.60 -21.06
CA ARG A 152 10.54 5.85 -21.83
C ARG A 152 11.75 6.24 -20.98
N TYR A 153 11.55 7.03 -19.91
CA TYR A 153 12.65 7.66 -19.19
C TYR A 153 12.87 7.11 -17.78
N MET A 154 11.89 6.45 -17.19
CA MET A 154 12.02 5.85 -15.87
C MET A 154 12.22 4.33 -16.01
N THR A 155 13.46 3.88 -15.86
CA THR A 155 13.85 2.48 -16.06
C THR A 155 13.95 1.68 -14.76
N ASP A 156 13.96 2.36 -13.62
CA ASP A 156 14.11 1.80 -12.28
C ASP A 156 12.78 1.31 -11.67
N ARG A 157 11.65 1.64 -12.30
CA ARG A 157 10.30 1.28 -11.84
C ARG A 157 9.44 0.74 -12.97
N LEU A 158 8.41 0.01 -12.62
CA LEU A 158 7.48 -0.62 -13.55
C LEU A 158 6.17 0.20 -13.67
N LEU A 159 5.43 -0.03 -14.75
CA LEU A 159 4.05 0.41 -14.88
C LEU A 159 3.16 -0.45 -13.97
N PRO A 160 2.07 0.10 -13.42
CA PRO A 160 1.56 1.46 -13.57
C PRO A 160 2.21 2.49 -12.64
N ASP A 161 2.95 2.08 -11.60
CA ASP A 161 3.40 2.91 -10.47
C ASP A 161 4.16 4.15 -10.92
N LYS A 162 5.17 4.00 -11.81
CA LYS A 162 5.93 5.13 -12.33
C LYS A 162 5.08 6.19 -13.03
N ALA A 163 4.00 5.78 -13.68
CA ALA A 163 3.09 6.69 -14.36
C ALA A 163 2.15 7.40 -13.36
N ILE A 164 1.75 6.70 -12.30
CA ILE A 164 0.95 7.26 -11.20
C ILE A 164 1.79 8.29 -10.43
N ASP A 165 3.05 8.00 -10.14
CA ASP A 165 3.97 8.95 -9.49
C ASP A 165 4.13 10.24 -10.31
N VAL A 166 4.27 10.12 -11.64
CA VAL A 166 4.36 11.29 -12.53
C VAL A 166 3.05 12.07 -12.55
N LEU A 167 1.89 11.38 -12.55
CA LEU A 167 0.58 12.03 -12.49
C LEU A 167 0.44 12.86 -11.21
N ASP A 168 0.79 12.28 -10.07
CA ASP A 168 0.74 12.91 -8.75
C ASP A 168 1.65 14.16 -8.69
N GLU A 169 2.91 14.00 -9.10
CA GLU A 169 3.90 15.08 -9.13
C GLU A 169 3.48 16.24 -10.03
N VAL A 170 2.95 15.94 -11.22
CA VAL A 170 2.46 16.96 -12.16
C VAL A 170 1.27 17.72 -11.56
N GLY A 171 0.35 17.01 -10.89
CA GLY A 171 -0.78 17.61 -10.18
C GLY A 171 -0.32 18.55 -9.07
N ALA A 172 0.59 18.10 -8.23
CA ALA A 172 1.16 18.89 -7.15
C ALA A 172 1.85 20.16 -7.67
N ARG A 173 2.69 20.02 -8.70
CA ARG A 173 3.37 21.18 -9.32
C ARG A 173 2.39 22.18 -9.95
N LYS A 174 1.33 21.69 -10.57
CA LYS A 174 0.32 22.56 -11.18
C LYS A 174 -0.48 23.28 -10.09
N HIS A 175 -0.85 22.56 -9.03
CA HIS A 175 -1.51 23.16 -7.87
C HIS A 175 -0.69 24.32 -7.28
N ILE A 176 0.60 24.08 -6.99
CA ILE A 176 1.50 25.11 -6.44
C ILE A 176 1.60 26.34 -7.37
N LYS A 177 1.69 26.12 -8.69
CA LYS A 177 1.72 27.23 -9.64
C LYS A 177 0.41 28.02 -9.74
N ASN A 178 -0.70 27.39 -9.40
CA ASN A 178 -2.03 28.03 -9.42
C ASN A 178 -2.38 28.72 -8.08
N ILE A 179 -1.57 28.53 -7.02
CA ILE A 179 -1.68 29.28 -5.76
C ILE A 179 -1.13 30.71 -5.99
N ASN A 180 -1.71 31.45 -6.90
CA ASN A 180 -1.61 32.90 -6.90
C ASN A 180 -2.70 33.40 -5.94
N VAL A 181 -2.32 33.65 -4.70
CA VAL A 181 -3.20 34.37 -3.77
C VAL A 181 -3.37 35.75 -4.39
N PRO A 182 -4.59 36.21 -4.72
CA PRO A 182 -4.83 37.57 -5.20
C PRO A 182 -4.22 38.57 -4.24
N GLU A 183 -3.63 39.66 -4.75
CA GLU A 183 -2.98 40.69 -3.93
C GLU A 183 -3.95 41.24 -2.88
N ASP A 184 -5.23 41.37 -3.22
CA ASP A 184 -6.29 41.80 -2.31
C ASP A 184 -6.43 40.91 -1.07
N ILE A 185 -6.25 39.57 -1.22
CA ILE A 185 -6.30 38.61 -0.11
C ILE A 185 -5.07 38.77 0.78
N ILE A 186 -3.89 38.93 0.20
CA ILE A 186 -2.64 39.17 0.94
C ILE A 186 -2.74 40.47 1.76
N GLU A 187 -3.32 41.52 1.17
CA GLU A 187 -3.55 42.79 1.90
C GLU A 187 -4.55 42.63 3.05
N LEU A 188 -5.61 41.86 2.86
CA LEU A 188 -6.61 41.59 3.91
C LEU A 188 -6.03 40.74 5.04
N GLU A 189 -5.24 39.74 4.73
CA GLU A 189 -4.53 38.91 5.73
C GLU A 189 -3.58 39.76 6.56
N LYS A 190 -2.84 40.69 5.94
CA LYS A 190 -1.93 41.60 6.62
C LYS A 190 -2.68 42.57 7.55
N LYS A 191 -3.80 43.09 7.09
CA LYS A 191 -4.67 43.94 7.94
C LYS A 191 -5.24 43.17 9.14
N ILE A 192 -5.63 41.92 8.96
CA ILE A 192 -6.11 41.05 10.05
C ILE A 192 -4.99 40.80 11.07
N GLU A 193 -3.76 40.59 10.63
CA GLU A 193 -2.64 40.38 11.52
C GLU A 193 -2.28 41.64 12.33
N ASP A 194 -2.26 42.79 11.68
CA ASP A 194 -2.03 44.08 12.32
C ASP A 194 -3.11 44.39 13.40
N ILE A 195 -4.40 44.17 13.08
CA ILE A 195 -5.49 44.33 14.04
C ILE A 195 -5.37 43.38 15.22
N LYS A 196 -4.97 42.11 14.98
CA LYS A 196 -4.71 41.13 16.05
C LYS A 196 -3.58 41.59 16.98
N LEU A 197 -2.52 42.14 16.41
CA LEU A 197 -1.40 42.70 17.18
C LEU A 197 -1.81 43.91 18.02
N GLU A 198 -2.59 44.83 17.46
CA GLU A 198 -3.13 45.96 18.20
C GLU A 198 -4.06 45.52 19.33
N LYS A 199 -4.99 44.61 19.04
CA LYS A 199 -5.86 44.02 20.05
C LYS A 199 -5.08 43.41 21.21
N ASN A 200 -4.03 42.63 20.90
CA ASN A 200 -3.19 42.01 21.93
C ASN A 200 -2.38 43.03 22.74
N LYS A 201 -1.97 44.16 22.16
CA LYS A 201 -1.32 45.28 22.90
C LYS A 201 -2.29 45.96 23.86
N VAL A 202 -3.51 46.24 23.41
CA VAL A 202 -4.54 46.85 24.25
C VAL A 202 -4.96 45.96 25.41
N VAL A 203 -5.11 44.66 25.17
CA VAL A 203 -5.47 43.66 26.23
C VAL A 203 -4.37 43.50 27.27
N LYS A 204 -3.10 43.68 26.88
CA LYS A 204 -1.95 43.60 27.82
C LYS A 204 -1.68 44.91 28.59
N SER A 205 -2.30 46.02 28.17
CA SER A 205 -2.16 47.34 28.82
C SER A 205 -3.27 47.66 29.78
N GLN A 206 -4.24 46.76 29.95
CA GLN A 206 -5.25 46.75 31.02
C GLN A 206 -4.84 45.82 32.14
#